data_aa1d00c160fc71c9f2f637cd663673de
#
_entry.id   aa1d00c160fc71c9f2f637cd663673de
#
_cell.length_a   1.000
_cell.length_b   1.000
_cell.length_c   1.000
_cell.angle_alpha   90.00
_cell.angle_beta   90.00
_cell.angle_gamma   90.00
#
_symmetry.space_group_name_H-M   'P 1'
#
loop_
_entity.id
_entity.type
_entity.pdbx_description
1 polymer ?
#
loop_
_entity_poly.entity_id
_entity_poly.type
_entity_poly.pdbx_seq_one_letter_code
_entity_poly.pdbx_strand_id
1 'polypeptide(L)'
;GKSLLANCFMEECGLNTVAVRRDKGGDAFINSIAQAFAKAKKEAPAILFLDDMDKFANEDDSRCDAPEYVAVQAGIDDVKESDVFVIATVNEIRKLPDSLCRSGRFDRKIGVWAPTAADAEAIIAHYLSGKRVSDDINMKDLTKMMSYHSCAELETILNEAAIRAAFARKDSIGMEDMVGTVLKQQYGASEDVPLNSEGAVKKTALHEAGHLVACEILSPGSVGFASLLRCGGFVHNCNVLPNSCEAIVALAGKAAVEMQYPGQLAEGCGRDIKRAVNCIREAAANVGKMGFSLLDVESDRSVCMSESLNVRSEAVVQAELERCYNRAKSILSRNELFLEKITEAFIEKKTLLYSNIQRIRSATVKDSTEIAQETVSQYHNEDEDLDEARKESIRR
;
A
#
# COMPACT_ATOMS: atom_id res chain seq x y z
N GLY A 1 -14.59 2.51 -5.66
CA GLY A 1 -15.48 1.97 -6.68
C GLY A 1 -16.79 1.38 -6.18
N LYS A 2 -16.98 1.15 -4.83
CA LYS A 2 -18.17 0.46 -4.29
C LYS A 2 -19.49 1.15 -4.67
N SER A 3 -19.63 2.43 -4.35
CA SER A 3 -20.87 3.18 -4.64
C SER A 3 -21.07 3.37 -6.15
N LEU A 4 -19.98 3.50 -6.93
CA LEU A 4 -20.05 3.55 -8.38
C LEU A 4 -20.59 2.24 -8.96
N LEU A 5 -20.08 1.10 -8.51
CA LEU A 5 -20.56 -0.24 -8.91
C LEU A 5 -22.04 -0.42 -8.57
N ALA A 6 -22.45 -0.02 -7.37
CA ALA A 6 -23.85 -0.07 -6.96
C ALA A 6 -24.75 0.82 -7.84
N ASN A 7 -24.32 2.03 -8.15
CA ASN A 7 -25.04 2.96 -9.01
C ASN A 7 -25.20 2.42 -10.44
N CYS A 8 -24.11 1.94 -11.06
CA CYS A 8 -24.18 1.32 -12.38
C CYS A 8 -25.13 0.11 -12.41
N PHE A 9 -25.09 -0.73 -11.38
CA PHE A 9 -26.01 -1.87 -11.26
C PHE A 9 -27.48 -1.40 -11.19
N MET A 10 -27.76 -0.38 -10.40
CA MET A 10 -29.12 0.18 -10.28
C MET A 10 -29.63 0.77 -11.60
N GLU A 11 -28.75 1.51 -12.31
CA GLU A 11 -29.06 2.08 -13.62
C GLU A 11 -29.34 0.99 -14.66
N GLU A 12 -28.53 -0.07 -14.73
CA GLU A 12 -28.72 -1.18 -15.66
C GLU A 12 -29.98 -2.00 -15.38
N CYS A 13 -30.33 -2.15 -14.09
CA CYS A 13 -31.56 -2.87 -13.73
C CYS A 13 -32.84 -2.13 -14.13
N GLY A 14 -32.82 -0.81 -14.24
CA GLY A 14 -33.98 0.02 -14.58
C GLY A 14 -35.15 -0.05 -13.61
N LEU A 15 -34.92 -0.53 -12.38
CA LEU A 15 -35.92 -0.62 -11.32
C LEU A 15 -36.01 0.67 -10.52
N ASN A 16 -37.15 0.87 -9.84
CA ASN A 16 -37.28 1.97 -8.88
C ASN A 16 -36.22 1.85 -7.80
N THR A 17 -35.50 2.95 -7.53
CA THR A 17 -34.43 2.96 -6.55
C THR A 17 -34.74 3.90 -5.41
N VAL A 18 -34.63 3.43 -4.17
CA VAL A 18 -34.71 4.21 -2.94
C VAL A 18 -33.34 4.17 -2.28
N ALA A 19 -32.69 5.33 -2.14
CA ALA A 19 -31.37 5.43 -1.54
C ALA A 19 -31.48 6.02 -0.11
N VAL A 20 -30.70 5.46 0.81
CA VAL A 20 -30.52 5.93 2.18
C VAL A 20 -29.05 6.22 2.42
N ARG A 21 -28.78 7.42 2.87
CA ARG A 21 -27.46 7.87 3.32
C ARG A 21 -27.62 8.59 4.64
N ARG A 22 -26.64 8.47 5.53
CA ARG A 22 -26.70 9.20 6.79
C ARG A 22 -26.52 10.71 6.56
N ASP A 23 -27.62 11.44 6.61
CA ASP A 23 -27.70 12.92 6.49
C ASP A 23 -28.15 13.61 7.77
N LYS A 24 -28.66 12.82 8.73
CA LYS A 24 -29.24 13.26 10.00
C LYS A 24 -28.71 12.42 11.15
N GLY A 25 -28.95 12.83 12.37
CA GLY A 25 -28.61 12.09 13.58
C GLY A 25 -29.84 11.58 14.33
N GLY A 26 -29.63 10.56 15.17
CA GLY A 26 -30.63 10.08 16.14
C GLY A 26 -31.95 9.59 15.51
N ASP A 27 -33.04 9.78 16.23
CA ASP A 27 -34.37 9.28 15.86
C ASP A 27 -34.85 9.71 14.48
N ALA A 28 -34.45 10.90 14.02
CA ALA A 28 -34.82 11.38 12.69
C ALA A 28 -34.21 10.49 11.57
N PHE A 29 -33.01 9.98 11.77
CA PHE A 29 -32.38 9.06 10.82
C PHE A 29 -33.01 7.67 10.87
N ILE A 30 -33.27 7.15 12.07
CA ILE A 30 -33.96 5.86 12.27
C ILE A 30 -35.32 5.86 11.56
N ASN A 31 -36.09 6.93 11.72
CA ASN A 31 -37.35 7.11 11.01
C ASN A 31 -37.18 7.17 9.50
N SER A 32 -36.09 7.79 9.00
CA SER A 32 -35.80 7.83 7.56
C SER A 32 -35.50 6.44 6.99
N ILE A 33 -34.81 5.58 7.74
CA ILE A 33 -34.58 4.18 7.37
C ILE A 33 -35.90 3.44 7.24
N ALA A 34 -36.77 3.50 8.25
CA ALA A 34 -38.08 2.84 8.22
C ALA A 34 -38.97 3.32 7.06
N GLN A 35 -38.97 4.64 6.80
CA GLN A 35 -39.71 5.23 5.67
C GLN A 35 -39.17 4.76 4.31
N ALA A 36 -37.85 4.59 4.17
CA ALA A 36 -37.23 4.12 2.96
C ALA A 36 -37.62 2.67 2.65
N PHE A 37 -37.64 1.77 3.65
CA PHE A 37 -38.11 0.40 3.48
C PHE A 37 -39.60 0.37 3.10
N ALA A 38 -40.44 1.14 3.78
CA ALA A 38 -41.86 1.24 3.46
C ALA A 38 -42.09 1.78 2.03
N LYS A 39 -41.30 2.75 1.60
CA LYS A 39 -41.35 3.29 0.23
C LYS A 39 -40.95 2.24 -0.78
N ALA A 40 -39.81 1.57 -0.59
CA ALA A 40 -39.33 0.51 -1.49
C ALA A 40 -40.37 -0.61 -1.63
N LYS A 41 -41.00 -1.04 -0.52
CA LYS A 41 -42.07 -2.03 -0.52
C LYS A 41 -43.27 -1.59 -1.33
N LYS A 42 -43.67 -0.34 -1.25
CA LYS A 42 -44.79 0.25 -2.01
C LYS A 42 -44.49 0.35 -3.52
N GLU A 43 -43.23 0.61 -3.85
CA GLU A 43 -42.77 0.83 -5.23
C GLU A 43 -42.16 -0.45 -5.85
N ALA A 44 -42.37 -1.61 -5.23
CA ALA A 44 -41.87 -2.90 -5.73
C ALA A 44 -42.41 -3.23 -7.14
N PRO A 45 -41.57 -3.80 -8.04
CA PRO A 45 -40.21 -4.22 -7.82
C PRO A 45 -39.24 -3.04 -7.70
N ALA A 46 -38.40 -3.03 -6.65
CA ALA A 46 -37.57 -1.91 -6.31
C ALA A 46 -36.19 -2.31 -5.75
N ILE A 47 -35.21 -1.42 -5.83
CA ILE A 47 -33.92 -1.55 -5.18
C ILE A 47 -33.85 -0.57 -4.00
N LEU A 48 -33.52 -1.07 -2.81
CA LEU A 48 -33.17 -0.24 -1.67
C LEU A 48 -31.64 -0.20 -1.52
N PHE A 49 -31.06 0.99 -1.63
CA PHE A 49 -29.62 1.20 -1.54
C PHE A 49 -29.22 1.90 -0.24
N LEU A 50 -28.44 1.21 0.59
CA LEU A 50 -27.92 1.71 1.86
C LEU A 50 -26.43 2.08 1.64
N ASP A 51 -26.14 3.37 1.42
CA ASP A 51 -24.79 3.83 1.12
C ASP A 51 -24.00 4.15 2.39
N ASP A 52 -22.74 3.67 2.45
CA ASP A 52 -21.85 3.83 3.61
C ASP A 52 -22.49 3.33 4.93
N MET A 53 -23.09 2.16 4.93
CA MET A 53 -23.89 1.64 6.04
C MET A 53 -23.07 1.48 7.33
N ASP A 54 -21.77 1.29 7.24
CA ASP A 54 -20.85 1.26 8.39
C ASP A 54 -20.76 2.60 9.15
N LYS A 55 -21.29 3.68 8.57
CA LYS A 55 -21.39 5.01 9.21
C LYS A 55 -22.78 5.30 9.79
N PHE A 56 -23.73 4.35 9.76
CA PHE A 56 -25.10 4.58 10.27
C PHE A 56 -25.14 4.75 11.77
N ALA A 57 -24.31 4.04 12.53
CA ALA A 57 -24.14 4.22 13.97
C ALA A 57 -22.94 5.12 14.31
N ASN A 58 -22.95 5.74 15.49
CA ASN A 58 -21.82 6.49 16.03
C ASN A 58 -20.67 5.55 16.43
N GLU A 59 -19.44 6.07 16.46
CA GLU A 59 -18.26 5.25 16.80
C GLU A 59 -18.21 4.85 18.29
N ASP A 60 -18.88 5.60 19.16
CA ASP A 60 -18.86 5.40 20.61
C ASP A 60 -19.90 4.40 21.14
N ASP A 61 -20.90 4.03 20.35
CA ASP A 61 -21.91 3.07 20.76
C ASP A 61 -21.40 1.62 20.63
N SER A 62 -21.74 0.77 21.63
CA SER A 62 -21.53 -0.67 21.52
C SER A 62 -22.30 -1.19 20.29
N ARG A 63 -21.61 -1.38 19.20
CA ARG A 63 -22.10 -1.40 17.81
C ARG A 63 -23.12 -2.49 17.49
N CYS A 64 -23.19 -3.54 18.31
CA CYS A 64 -24.08 -4.66 18.05
C CYS A 64 -25.57 -4.31 18.22
N ASP A 65 -25.91 -3.32 19.04
CA ASP A 65 -27.29 -2.96 19.40
C ASP A 65 -27.65 -1.53 19.02
N ALA A 66 -26.87 -0.89 18.15
CA ALA A 66 -27.18 0.47 17.71
C ALA A 66 -28.57 0.52 17.05
N PRO A 67 -29.43 1.47 17.47
CA PRO A 67 -30.84 1.51 17.01
C PRO A 67 -30.99 1.64 15.50
N GLU A 68 -30.04 2.25 14.83
CA GLU A 68 -29.99 2.34 13.37
C GLU A 68 -29.85 0.98 12.71
N TYR A 69 -28.99 0.10 13.23
CA TYR A 69 -28.82 -1.26 12.69
C TYR A 69 -30.02 -2.14 13.04
N VAL A 70 -30.65 -1.95 14.18
CA VAL A 70 -31.91 -2.63 14.53
C VAL A 70 -33.02 -2.22 13.55
N ALA A 71 -33.11 -0.94 13.19
CA ALA A 71 -34.09 -0.48 12.19
C ALA A 71 -33.82 -1.09 10.79
N VAL A 72 -32.56 -1.20 10.38
CA VAL A 72 -32.19 -1.89 9.12
C VAL A 72 -32.58 -3.36 9.18
N GLN A 73 -32.31 -4.06 10.29
CA GLN A 73 -32.69 -5.49 10.45
C GLN A 73 -34.22 -5.67 10.34
N ALA A 74 -34.97 -4.86 11.06
CA ALA A 74 -36.43 -4.92 11.03
C ALA A 74 -36.97 -4.63 9.63
N GLY A 75 -36.39 -3.64 8.94
CA GLY A 75 -36.77 -3.30 7.58
C GLY A 75 -36.48 -4.41 6.58
N ILE A 76 -35.30 -5.09 6.67
CA ILE A 76 -34.97 -6.22 5.81
C ILE A 76 -35.98 -7.38 6.05
N ASP A 77 -36.26 -7.67 7.33
CA ASP A 77 -37.21 -8.75 7.68
C ASP A 77 -38.64 -8.43 7.19
N ASP A 78 -39.09 -7.16 7.15
CA ASP A 78 -40.38 -6.75 6.63
C ASP A 78 -40.51 -6.86 5.09
N VAL A 79 -39.43 -6.74 4.34
CA VAL A 79 -39.46 -6.80 2.87
C VAL A 79 -39.11 -8.16 2.30
N LYS A 80 -38.88 -9.20 3.12
CA LYS A 80 -38.47 -10.55 2.68
C LYS A 80 -39.39 -11.19 1.64
N GLU A 81 -40.69 -10.97 1.77
CA GLU A 81 -41.70 -11.53 0.87
C GLU A 81 -42.13 -10.54 -0.23
N SER A 82 -41.39 -9.46 -0.37
CA SER A 82 -41.63 -8.39 -1.35
C SER A 82 -40.53 -8.41 -2.42
N ASP A 83 -40.87 -7.95 -3.63
CA ASP A 83 -39.91 -7.81 -4.72
C ASP A 83 -38.97 -6.58 -4.49
N VAL A 84 -38.31 -6.56 -3.34
CA VAL A 84 -37.35 -5.53 -2.97
C VAL A 84 -35.95 -6.13 -2.84
N PHE A 85 -35.01 -5.65 -3.66
CA PHE A 85 -33.61 -6.03 -3.60
C PHE A 85 -32.81 -5.02 -2.76
N VAL A 86 -32.18 -5.48 -1.67
CA VAL A 86 -31.44 -4.60 -0.76
C VAL A 86 -29.95 -4.68 -1.06
N ILE A 87 -29.34 -3.53 -1.35
CA ILE A 87 -27.90 -3.39 -1.57
C ILE A 87 -27.34 -2.47 -0.48
N ALA A 88 -26.18 -2.81 0.08
CA ALA A 88 -25.45 -1.92 0.98
C ALA A 88 -23.99 -1.79 0.55
N THR A 89 -23.42 -0.60 0.73
CA THR A 89 -21.97 -0.40 0.66
C THR A 89 -21.41 -0.18 2.05
N VAL A 90 -20.22 -0.74 2.30
CA VAL A 90 -19.49 -0.58 3.56
C VAL A 90 -17.99 -0.44 3.29
N ASN A 91 -17.29 0.35 4.10
CA ASN A 91 -15.83 0.41 4.04
C ASN A 91 -15.24 -0.67 4.93
N GLU A 92 -15.82 -0.88 6.11
CA GLU A 92 -15.35 -1.85 7.09
C GLU A 92 -16.49 -2.78 7.53
N ILE A 93 -16.50 -4.00 6.99
CA ILE A 93 -17.54 -4.98 7.33
C ILE A 93 -17.56 -5.34 8.82
N ARG A 94 -16.40 -5.24 9.50
CA ARG A 94 -16.27 -5.52 10.94
C ARG A 94 -17.02 -4.51 11.82
N LYS A 95 -17.42 -3.36 11.27
CA LYS A 95 -18.22 -2.36 11.97
C LYS A 95 -19.71 -2.71 11.98
N LEU A 96 -20.13 -3.68 11.19
CA LEU A 96 -21.53 -4.13 11.16
C LEU A 96 -21.78 -5.22 12.21
N PRO A 97 -22.97 -5.23 12.82
CA PRO A 97 -23.41 -6.35 13.66
C PRO A 97 -23.43 -7.67 12.88
N ASP A 98 -22.98 -8.75 13.50
CA ASP A 98 -23.04 -10.09 12.91
C ASP A 98 -24.45 -10.50 12.50
N SER A 99 -25.47 -9.99 13.20
CA SER A 99 -26.89 -10.22 12.91
C SER A 99 -27.32 -9.74 11.51
N LEU A 100 -26.71 -8.69 10.96
CA LEU A 100 -26.92 -8.22 9.60
C LEU A 100 -26.17 -9.07 8.57
N CYS A 101 -25.05 -9.63 8.96
CA CYS A 101 -24.18 -10.41 8.09
C CYS A 101 -24.53 -11.90 7.98
N ARG A 102 -25.63 -12.34 8.63
CA ARG A 102 -26.11 -13.73 8.59
C ARG A 102 -27.01 -13.99 7.41
N SER A 103 -27.15 -15.29 7.04
CA SER A 103 -28.07 -15.77 6.02
C SER A 103 -29.50 -15.29 6.26
N GLY A 104 -30.18 -14.91 5.21
CA GLY A 104 -31.52 -14.34 5.24
C GLY A 104 -31.56 -12.82 5.39
N ARG A 105 -30.41 -12.14 5.39
CA ARG A 105 -30.28 -10.68 5.34
C ARG A 105 -29.27 -10.29 4.27
N PHE A 106 -28.01 -9.97 4.61
CA PHE A 106 -26.98 -9.77 3.59
C PHE A 106 -26.26 -11.08 3.29
N ASP A 107 -26.86 -11.89 2.44
CA ASP A 107 -26.37 -13.23 2.08
C ASP A 107 -25.13 -13.20 1.21
N ARG A 108 -25.04 -12.20 0.34
CA ARG A 108 -23.93 -12.02 -0.59
C ARG A 108 -23.03 -10.88 -0.18
N LYS A 109 -21.75 -11.19 -0.07
CA LYS A 109 -20.70 -10.20 0.22
C LYS A 109 -19.72 -10.16 -0.95
N ILE A 110 -19.58 -8.99 -1.56
CA ILE A 110 -18.70 -8.76 -2.70
C ILE A 110 -17.57 -7.87 -2.22
N GLY A 111 -16.35 -8.42 -2.21
CA GLY A 111 -15.14 -7.64 -1.90
C GLY A 111 -14.74 -6.77 -3.09
N VAL A 112 -14.64 -5.46 -2.86
CA VAL A 112 -14.11 -4.50 -3.85
C VAL A 112 -12.74 -4.05 -3.35
N TRP A 113 -11.70 -4.58 -3.96
CA TRP A 113 -10.31 -4.30 -3.61
C TRP A 113 -9.76 -3.08 -4.35
N ALA A 114 -8.60 -2.62 -3.94
CA ALA A 114 -7.86 -1.63 -4.72
C ALA A 114 -7.59 -2.19 -6.14
N PRO A 115 -7.61 -1.33 -7.17
CA PRO A 115 -7.39 -1.76 -8.56
C PRO A 115 -6.05 -2.47 -8.73
N THR A 116 -6.02 -3.51 -9.56
CA THR A 116 -4.74 -4.06 -10.06
C THR A 116 -4.04 -3.04 -10.96
N ALA A 117 -2.77 -3.28 -11.31
CA ALA A 117 -2.05 -2.37 -12.22
C ALA A 117 -2.77 -2.21 -13.59
N ALA A 118 -3.35 -3.29 -14.12
CA ALA A 118 -4.11 -3.25 -15.38
C ALA A 118 -5.43 -2.48 -15.22
N ASP A 119 -6.16 -2.68 -14.13
CA ASP A 119 -7.39 -1.95 -13.83
C ASP A 119 -7.10 -0.46 -13.60
N ALA A 120 -6.00 -0.14 -12.89
CA ALA A 120 -5.59 1.24 -12.63
C ALA A 120 -5.30 2.00 -13.95
N GLU A 121 -4.67 1.35 -14.93
CA GLU A 121 -4.43 1.94 -16.25
C GLU A 121 -5.74 2.30 -16.94
N ALA A 122 -6.72 1.39 -16.96
CA ALA A 122 -8.04 1.63 -17.55
C ALA A 122 -8.81 2.75 -16.83
N ILE A 123 -8.75 2.78 -15.48
CA ILE A 123 -9.39 3.81 -14.66
C ILE A 123 -8.75 5.18 -14.92
N ILE A 124 -7.42 5.25 -14.95
CA ILE A 124 -6.69 6.48 -15.23
C ILE A 124 -7.05 6.99 -16.63
N ALA A 125 -7.04 6.11 -17.64
CA ALA A 125 -7.41 6.45 -19.00
C ALA A 125 -8.86 6.98 -19.08
N HIS A 126 -9.80 6.37 -18.35
CA HIS A 126 -11.17 6.84 -18.25
C HIS A 126 -11.26 8.26 -17.68
N TYR A 127 -10.62 8.54 -16.55
CA TYR A 127 -10.66 9.89 -15.97
C TYR A 127 -9.92 10.95 -16.78
N LEU A 128 -8.96 10.55 -17.61
CA LEU A 128 -8.24 11.45 -18.51
C LEU A 128 -8.98 11.71 -19.83
N SER A 129 -9.89 10.83 -20.26
CA SER A 129 -10.59 10.93 -21.55
C SER A 129 -11.37 12.24 -21.75
N GLY A 130 -11.82 12.87 -20.66
CA GLY A 130 -12.50 14.17 -20.67
C GLY A 130 -11.60 15.40 -20.45
N LYS A 131 -10.27 15.21 -20.39
CA LYS A 131 -9.31 16.26 -20.05
C LYS A 131 -8.34 16.50 -21.22
N ARG A 132 -7.81 17.72 -21.31
CA ARG A 132 -6.72 18.02 -22.25
C ARG A 132 -5.40 17.53 -21.66
N VAL A 133 -4.84 16.51 -22.23
CA VAL A 133 -3.62 15.83 -21.78
C VAL A 133 -2.50 16.09 -22.79
N SER A 134 -1.30 16.31 -22.33
CA SER A 134 -0.11 16.49 -23.16
C SER A 134 0.43 15.15 -23.66
N ASP A 135 1.11 15.15 -24.79
CA ASP A 135 1.74 13.97 -25.41
C ASP A 135 2.91 13.39 -24.59
N ASP A 136 3.39 14.12 -23.57
CA ASP A 136 4.46 13.66 -22.67
C ASP A 136 3.99 12.66 -21.61
N ILE A 137 2.68 12.43 -21.49
CA ILE A 137 2.12 11.48 -20.52
C ILE A 137 2.47 10.05 -20.91
N ASN A 138 3.27 9.42 -20.06
CA ASN A 138 3.56 7.99 -20.15
C ASN A 138 2.63 7.21 -19.20
N MET A 139 1.66 6.50 -19.79
CA MET A 139 0.66 5.75 -19.00
C MET A 139 1.28 4.70 -18.09
N LYS A 140 2.38 4.06 -18.51
CA LYS A 140 3.08 3.06 -17.71
C LYS A 140 3.74 3.69 -16.47
N ASP A 141 4.40 4.84 -16.64
CA ASP A 141 4.98 5.59 -15.53
C ASP A 141 3.87 6.06 -14.56
N LEU A 142 2.77 6.57 -15.11
CA LEU A 142 1.63 7.06 -14.34
C LEU A 142 0.98 5.93 -13.52
N THR A 143 0.69 4.80 -14.16
CA THR A 143 0.11 3.63 -13.49
C THR A 143 1.01 3.09 -12.38
N LYS A 144 2.31 3.02 -12.62
CA LYS A 144 3.29 2.58 -11.63
C LYS A 144 3.43 3.57 -10.47
N MET A 145 3.39 4.86 -10.74
CA MET A 145 3.44 5.91 -9.73
C MET A 145 2.20 5.92 -8.84
N MET A 146 1.03 5.58 -9.41
CA MET A 146 -0.26 5.58 -8.73
C MET A 146 -0.73 4.18 -8.32
N SER A 147 0.17 3.20 -8.19
CA SER A 147 -0.18 1.85 -7.74
C SER A 147 -0.73 1.85 -6.31
N TYR A 148 -1.64 0.91 -6.03
CA TYR A 148 -2.34 0.73 -4.75
C TYR A 148 -3.30 1.85 -4.32
N HIS A 149 -3.58 2.82 -5.19
CA HIS A 149 -4.57 3.85 -4.89
C HIS A 149 -5.99 3.36 -5.15
N SER A 150 -6.91 3.79 -4.31
CA SER A 150 -8.34 3.61 -4.57
C SER A 150 -8.80 4.43 -5.78
N CYS A 151 -9.91 4.06 -6.39
CA CYS A 151 -10.47 4.83 -7.52
C CYS A 151 -10.70 6.32 -7.17
N ALA A 152 -11.13 6.60 -5.94
CA ALA A 152 -11.36 7.96 -5.47
C ALA A 152 -10.05 8.76 -5.32
N GLU A 153 -8.98 8.13 -4.85
CA GLU A 153 -7.66 8.75 -4.80
C GLU A 153 -7.10 9.02 -6.19
N LEU A 154 -7.24 8.05 -7.12
CA LEU A 154 -6.86 8.24 -8.52
C LEU A 154 -7.58 9.44 -9.13
N GLU A 155 -8.90 9.53 -8.95
CA GLU A 155 -9.70 10.65 -9.43
C GLU A 155 -9.23 11.97 -8.83
N THR A 156 -9.01 12.02 -7.52
CA THR A 156 -8.55 13.20 -6.80
C THR A 156 -7.19 13.67 -7.33
N ILE A 157 -6.22 12.78 -7.48
CA ILE A 157 -4.89 13.11 -8.00
C ILE A 157 -4.99 13.68 -9.42
N LEU A 158 -5.79 13.07 -10.30
CA LEU A 158 -5.94 13.51 -11.68
C LEU A 158 -6.67 14.86 -11.80
N ASN A 159 -7.62 15.13 -10.89
CA ASN A 159 -8.29 16.43 -10.82
C ASN A 159 -7.36 17.52 -10.28
N GLU A 160 -6.59 17.23 -9.24
CA GLU A 160 -5.61 18.17 -8.68
C GLU A 160 -4.48 18.49 -9.68
N ALA A 161 -4.05 17.50 -10.47
CA ALA A 161 -3.09 17.73 -11.55
C ALA A 161 -3.66 18.69 -12.61
N ALA A 162 -4.95 18.56 -12.94
CA ALA A 162 -5.63 19.49 -13.85
C ALA A 162 -5.71 20.91 -13.25
N ILE A 163 -6.03 21.03 -11.97
CA ILE A 163 -6.05 22.32 -11.25
C ILE A 163 -4.64 22.94 -11.28
N ARG A 164 -3.60 22.15 -11.00
CA ARG A 164 -2.21 22.60 -11.04
C ARG A 164 -1.81 23.14 -12.41
N ALA A 165 -2.12 22.42 -13.48
CA ALA A 165 -1.86 22.87 -14.84
C ALA A 165 -2.59 24.19 -15.16
N ALA A 166 -3.85 24.30 -14.72
CA ALA A 166 -4.65 25.53 -14.90
C ALA A 166 -4.06 26.72 -14.13
N PHE A 167 -3.60 26.54 -12.90
CA PHE A 167 -2.91 27.58 -12.13
C PHE A 167 -1.62 28.03 -12.81
N ALA A 168 -0.88 27.09 -13.40
CA ALA A 168 0.32 27.37 -14.20
C ALA A 168 0.01 27.93 -15.59
N ARG A 169 -1.28 28.15 -15.93
CA ARG A 169 -1.76 28.64 -17.24
C ARG A 169 -1.30 27.78 -18.41
N LYS A 170 -1.20 26.47 -18.21
CA LYS A 170 -0.90 25.49 -19.25
C LYS A 170 -2.19 25.11 -19.99
N ASP A 171 -2.09 24.82 -21.30
CA ASP A 171 -3.23 24.40 -22.12
C ASP A 171 -3.61 22.93 -21.94
N SER A 172 -2.69 22.13 -21.38
CA SER A 172 -2.85 20.69 -21.15
C SER A 172 -2.12 20.24 -19.90
N ILE A 173 -2.53 19.10 -19.36
CA ILE A 173 -1.93 18.48 -18.18
C ILE A 173 -0.71 17.68 -18.64
N GLY A 174 0.48 18.04 -18.17
CA GLY A 174 1.72 17.33 -18.45
C GLY A 174 2.13 16.33 -17.38
N MET A 175 3.13 15.50 -17.67
CA MET A 175 3.68 14.52 -16.71
C MET A 175 4.25 15.21 -15.45
N GLU A 176 4.83 16.40 -15.59
CA GLU A 176 5.31 17.20 -14.46
C GLU A 176 4.19 17.58 -13.49
N ASP A 177 2.98 17.92 -13.99
CA ASP A 177 1.83 18.27 -13.16
C ASP A 177 1.36 17.06 -12.38
N MET A 178 1.37 15.87 -13.00
CA MET A 178 1.04 14.60 -12.35
C MET A 178 2.04 14.26 -11.23
N VAL A 179 3.34 14.31 -11.54
CA VAL A 179 4.42 14.04 -10.58
C VAL A 179 4.35 15.00 -9.40
N GLY A 180 4.24 16.30 -9.66
CA GLY A 180 4.18 17.32 -8.60
C GLY A 180 2.94 17.15 -7.71
N THR A 181 1.80 16.75 -8.28
CA THR A 181 0.58 16.46 -7.51
C THR A 181 0.76 15.25 -6.60
N VAL A 182 1.29 14.15 -7.11
CA VAL A 182 1.55 12.94 -6.32
C VAL A 182 2.54 13.24 -5.19
N LEU A 183 3.63 13.93 -5.47
CA LEU A 183 4.62 14.33 -4.47
C LEU A 183 3.99 15.19 -3.36
N LYS A 184 3.15 16.13 -3.72
CA LYS A 184 2.49 17.02 -2.74
C LYS A 184 1.47 16.26 -1.89
N GLN A 185 0.59 15.48 -2.50
CA GLN A 185 -0.50 14.81 -1.78
C GLN A 185 -0.04 13.66 -0.90
N GLN A 186 0.87 12.82 -1.41
CA GLN A 186 1.27 11.61 -0.72
C GLN A 186 2.45 11.81 0.23
N TYR A 187 3.39 12.68 -0.17
CA TYR A 187 4.64 12.86 0.55
C TYR A 187 4.78 14.24 1.20
N GLY A 188 3.77 15.10 1.07
CA GLY A 188 3.79 16.45 1.62
C GLY A 188 4.95 17.30 1.07
N ALA A 189 5.43 16.97 -0.15
CA ALA A 189 6.57 17.66 -0.75
C ALA A 189 6.21 19.10 -1.10
N SER A 190 6.95 20.06 -0.55
CA SER A 190 6.88 21.47 -0.94
C SER A 190 7.87 21.71 -2.07
N GLU A 191 7.40 22.29 -3.17
CA GLU A 191 8.24 22.58 -4.35
C GLU A 191 9.23 23.71 -4.14
N ASP A 192 8.89 24.66 -3.25
CA ASP A 192 9.59 25.94 -3.12
C ASP A 192 10.76 25.91 -2.15
N VAL A 193 11.13 24.74 -1.64
CA VAL A 193 12.19 24.68 -0.64
C VAL A 193 13.45 24.07 -1.22
N PRO A 194 14.56 24.85 -1.24
CA PRO A 194 15.83 24.35 -1.74
C PRO A 194 16.29 23.14 -0.93
N LEU A 195 16.87 22.18 -1.63
CA LEU A 195 17.58 21.06 -1.03
C LEU A 195 18.73 21.56 -0.15
N ASN A 196 19.08 20.78 0.85
CA ASN A 196 20.24 21.03 1.73
C ASN A 196 21.55 21.23 0.93
N SER A 197 22.65 21.46 1.62
CA SER A 197 23.97 21.61 1.00
C SER A 197 24.27 20.48 0.00
N GLU A 198 25.06 20.75 -1.03
CA GLU A 198 25.38 19.80 -2.11
C GLU A 198 25.88 18.45 -1.59
N GLY A 199 26.69 18.46 -0.53
CA GLY A 199 27.19 17.23 0.11
C GLY A 199 26.08 16.41 0.79
N ALA A 200 25.09 17.08 1.39
CA ALA A 200 23.92 16.40 1.99
C ALA A 200 23.02 15.78 0.91
N VAL A 201 22.80 16.49 -0.21
CA VAL A 201 22.05 15.98 -1.36
C VAL A 201 22.68 14.72 -1.91
N LYS A 202 24.01 14.69 -2.07
CA LYS A 202 24.73 13.52 -2.58
C LYS A 202 24.61 12.31 -1.66
N LYS A 203 24.70 12.50 -0.34
CA LYS A 203 24.50 11.41 0.62
C LYS A 203 23.07 10.88 0.60
N THR A 204 22.07 11.77 0.54
CA THR A 204 20.65 11.39 0.42
C THR A 204 20.41 10.64 -0.89
N ALA A 205 20.93 11.14 -2.01
CA ALA A 205 20.80 10.46 -3.31
C ALA A 205 21.40 9.05 -3.29
N LEU A 206 22.56 8.88 -2.67
CA LEU A 206 23.18 7.56 -2.51
C LEU A 206 22.37 6.63 -1.60
N HIS A 207 21.80 7.17 -0.52
CA HIS A 207 20.93 6.42 0.38
C HIS A 207 19.70 5.89 -0.34
N GLU A 208 18.96 6.76 -1.04
CA GLU A 208 17.76 6.35 -1.80
C GLU A 208 18.12 5.42 -2.98
N ALA A 209 19.28 5.65 -3.61
CA ALA A 209 19.79 4.74 -4.65
C ALA A 209 20.07 3.34 -4.09
N GLY A 210 20.57 3.25 -2.84
CA GLY A 210 20.76 1.97 -2.17
C GLY A 210 19.45 1.18 -2.02
N HIS A 211 18.38 1.82 -1.55
CA HIS A 211 17.05 1.22 -1.46
C HIS A 211 16.53 0.78 -2.83
N LEU A 212 16.63 1.67 -3.83
CA LEU A 212 16.14 1.43 -5.19
C LEU A 212 16.87 0.24 -5.84
N VAL A 213 18.18 0.21 -5.78
CA VAL A 213 18.99 -0.86 -6.37
C VAL A 213 18.68 -2.21 -5.72
N ALA A 214 18.65 -2.27 -4.39
CA ALA A 214 18.30 -3.50 -3.68
C ALA A 214 16.89 -3.99 -4.04
N CYS A 215 15.92 -3.08 -4.13
CA CYS A 215 14.55 -3.39 -4.51
C CYS A 215 14.47 -3.94 -5.94
N GLU A 216 15.11 -3.30 -6.93
CA GLU A 216 15.12 -3.71 -8.34
C GLU A 216 15.91 -5.01 -8.60
N ILE A 217 16.90 -5.34 -7.78
CA ILE A 217 17.63 -6.62 -7.90
C ILE A 217 16.82 -7.75 -7.28
N LEU A 218 16.20 -7.55 -6.12
CA LEU A 218 15.37 -8.56 -5.46
C LEU A 218 14.01 -8.78 -6.14
N SER A 219 13.44 -7.73 -6.72
CA SER A 219 12.16 -7.78 -7.43
C SER A 219 12.19 -6.84 -8.64
N PRO A 220 12.64 -7.33 -9.80
CA PRO A 220 12.76 -6.55 -11.02
C PRO A 220 11.46 -5.87 -11.45
N GLY A 221 11.52 -4.57 -11.75
CA GLY A 221 10.35 -3.78 -12.16
C GLY A 221 9.39 -3.45 -11.02
N SER A 222 9.83 -3.57 -9.77
CA SER A 222 9.01 -3.26 -8.59
C SER A 222 9.01 -1.80 -8.20
N VAL A 223 10.02 -1.02 -8.57
CA VAL A 223 10.07 0.41 -8.24
C VAL A 223 9.27 1.22 -9.25
N GLY A 224 8.16 1.80 -8.81
CA GLY A 224 7.30 2.65 -9.65
C GLY A 224 7.88 4.03 -9.88
N PHE A 225 8.36 4.68 -8.84
CA PHE A 225 9.09 5.95 -8.90
C PHE A 225 9.84 6.19 -7.59
N ALA A 226 10.77 7.11 -7.62
CA ALA A 226 11.52 7.51 -6.45
C ALA A 226 11.90 8.98 -6.52
N SER A 227 12.00 9.67 -5.39
CA SER A 227 12.28 11.10 -5.38
C SER A 227 13.10 11.51 -4.17
N LEU A 228 13.99 12.50 -4.38
CA LEU A 228 14.60 13.24 -3.30
C LEU A 228 13.65 14.34 -2.83
N LEU A 229 13.48 14.43 -1.52
CA LEU A 229 12.72 15.46 -0.84
C LEU A 229 13.66 16.41 -0.08
N ARG A 230 13.11 17.49 0.46
CA ARG A 230 13.87 18.45 1.25
C ARG A 230 14.68 17.81 2.40
N CYS A 231 14.07 16.87 3.11
CA CYS A 231 14.64 16.19 4.27
C CYS A 231 14.61 14.68 4.07
N GLY A 232 15.40 14.17 3.12
CA GLY A 232 15.44 12.75 2.79
C GLY A 232 14.97 12.44 1.38
N GLY A 233 14.38 11.30 1.19
CA GLY A 233 13.80 10.84 -0.06
C GLY A 233 12.87 9.67 0.19
N PHE A 234 12.45 9.02 -0.85
CA PHE A 234 11.70 7.78 -0.79
C PHE A 234 11.82 6.98 -2.09
N VAL A 235 11.56 5.69 -1.98
CA VAL A 235 11.41 4.76 -3.09
C VAL A 235 10.02 4.13 -2.98
N HIS A 236 9.17 4.36 -4.01
CA HIS A 236 7.84 3.79 -4.09
C HIS A 236 7.89 2.40 -4.74
N ASN A 237 7.59 1.39 -3.95
CA ASN A 237 7.55 0.00 -4.41
C ASN A 237 6.12 -0.40 -4.84
N CYS A 238 6.00 -0.96 -6.04
CA CYS A 238 4.73 -1.42 -6.63
C CYS A 238 4.44 -2.90 -6.36
N ASN A 239 5.34 -3.63 -5.72
CA ASN A 239 5.19 -5.05 -5.42
C ASN A 239 5.34 -5.31 -3.92
N VAL A 240 4.61 -6.29 -3.43
CA VAL A 240 4.81 -6.77 -2.06
C VAL A 240 6.04 -7.67 -2.04
N LEU A 241 7.03 -7.30 -1.22
CA LEU A 241 8.21 -8.10 -1.00
C LEU A 241 8.02 -9.03 0.20
N PRO A 242 8.64 -10.24 0.18
CA PRO A 242 8.76 -11.06 1.39
C PRO A 242 9.47 -10.29 2.50
N ASN A 243 9.10 -10.53 3.78
CA ASN A 243 9.61 -9.78 4.93
C ASN A 243 11.16 -9.75 5.00
N SER A 244 11.83 -10.85 4.66
CA SER A 244 13.30 -10.91 4.61
C SER A 244 13.89 -10.00 3.53
N CYS A 245 13.29 -9.97 2.34
CA CYS A 245 13.70 -9.07 1.26
C CYS A 245 13.42 -7.60 1.62
N GLU A 246 12.31 -7.33 2.28
CA GLU A 246 11.97 -5.98 2.74
C GLU A 246 12.96 -5.47 3.79
N ALA A 247 13.42 -6.32 4.70
CA ALA A 247 14.48 -5.97 5.66
C ALA A 247 15.82 -5.66 4.96
N ILE A 248 16.18 -6.41 3.92
CA ILE A 248 17.38 -6.14 3.12
C ILE A 248 17.26 -4.78 2.42
N VAL A 249 16.13 -4.52 1.77
CA VAL A 249 15.87 -3.23 1.09
C VAL A 249 15.93 -2.09 2.10
N ALA A 250 15.30 -2.23 3.26
CA ALA A 250 15.31 -1.21 4.30
C ALA A 250 16.74 -0.88 4.81
N LEU A 251 17.64 -1.85 4.87
CA LEU A 251 19.03 -1.65 5.32
C LEU A 251 19.96 -1.20 4.19
N ALA A 252 19.55 -1.29 2.92
CA ALA A 252 20.40 -1.02 1.76
C ALA A 252 20.79 0.47 1.65
N GLY A 253 19.91 1.41 2.03
CA GLY A 253 20.26 2.83 2.05
C GLY A 253 21.42 3.12 3.01
N LYS A 254 21.36 2.58 4.22
CA LYS A 254 22.46 2.67 5.19
C LYS A 254 23.73 2.03 4.64
N ALA A 255 23.63 0.84 4.08
CA ALA A 255 24.77 0.11 3.52
C ALA A 255 25.46 0.89 2.40
N ALA A 256 24.70 1.51 1.48
CA ALA A 256 25.22 2.32 0.39
C ALA A 256 26.08 3.48 0.89
N VAL A 257 25.57 4.23 1.88
CA VAL A 257 26.29 5.38 2.45
C VAL A 257 27.57 4.92 3.18
N GLU A 258 27.52 3.88 3.99
CA GLU A 258 28.68 3.41 4.76
C GLU A 258 29.74 2.74 3.87
N MET A 259 29.37 2.15 2.74
CA MET A 259 30.32 1.65 1.75
C MET A 259 31.11 2.78 1.07
N GLN A 260 30.43 3.87 0.70
CA GLN A 260 31.05 5.00 0.02
C GLN A 260 31.82 5.95 0.98
N TYR A 261 31.39 6.02 2.24
CA TYR A 261 31.98 6.88 3.25
C TYR A 261 32.40 6.09 4.50
N PRO A 262 33.48 5.27 4.42
CA PRO A 262 33.90 4.43 5.53
C PRO A 262 34.20 5.28 6.81
N GLY A 263 33.70 4.80 7.95
CA GLY A 263 33.89 5.47 9.25
C GLY A 263 32.89 6.60 9.52
N GLN A 264 32.03 6.96 8.57
CA GLN A 264 30.93 7.89 8.80
C GLN A 264 29.64 7.12 9.06
N LEU A 265 28.97 7.41 10.16
CA LEU A 265 27.65 6.85 10.41
C LEU A 265 26.63 7.47 9.45
N ALA A 266 25.77 6.65 8.89
CA ALA A 266 24.64 7.11 8.10
C ALA A 266 23.59 7.73 9.03
N GLU A 267 23.52 9.04 9.08
CA GLU A 267 22.48 9.76 9.82
C GLU A 267 21.13 9.65 9.10
N GLY A 268 20.03 9.61 9.86
CA GLY A 268 18.68 9.59 9.31
C GLY A 268 18.09 8.19 9.03
N CYS A 269 18.88 7.12 9.12
CA CYS A 269 18.42 5.74 8.84
C CYS A 269 17.60 5.09 9.97
N GLY A 270 17.22 5.83 11.01
CA GLY A 270 16.49 5.27 12.15
C GLY A 270 15.13 4.66 11.78
N ARG A 271 14.44 5.23 10.79
CA ARG A 271 13.16 4.67 10.28
C ARG A 271 13.36 3.35 9.55
N ASP A 272 14.42 3.27 8.75
CA ASP A 272 14.75 2.07 7.97
C ASP A 272 15.17 0.92 8.87
N ILE A 273 15.99 1.20 9.90
CA ILE A 273 16.34 0.21 10.90
C ILE A 273 15.09 -0.29 11.63
N LYS A 274 14.19 0.62 12.05
CA LYS A 274 12.93 0.24 12.70
C LYS A 274 12.06 -0.61 11.78
N ARG A 275 11.97 -0.28 10.49
CA ARG A 275 11.26 -1.05 9.47
C ARG A 275 11.87 -2.45 9.35
N ALA A 276 13.18 -2.56 9.22
CA ALA A 276 13.88 -3.85 9.13
C ALA A 276 13.62 -4.72 10.36
N VAL A 277 13.72 -4.15 11.57
CA VAL A 277 13.42 -4.85 12.84
C VAL A 277 11.98 -5.38 12.85
N ASN A 278 11.01 -4.55 12.44
CA ASN A 278 9.61 -4.97 12.40
C ASN A 278 9.38 -6.11 11.41
N CYS A 279 9.95 -6.03 10.19
CA CYS A 279 9.84 -7.11 9.19
C CYS A 279 10.40 -8.44 9.72
N ILE A 280 11.55 -8.40 10.42
CA ILE A 280 12.16 -9.59 10.98
C ILE A 280 11.30 -10.15 12.13
N ARG A 281 10.80 -9.28 13.03
CA ARG A 281 9.91 -9.69 14.12
C ARG A 281 8.62 -10.31 13.59
N GLU A 282 7.99 -9.71 12.60
CA GLU A 282 6.79 -10.27 11.94
C GLU A 282 7.08 -11.62 11.28
N ALA A 283 8.24 -11.78 10.63
CA ALA A 283 8.64 -13.06 10.05
C ALA A 283 8.84 -14.14 11.13
N ALA A 284 9.40 -13.78 12.27
CA ALA A 284 9.57 -14.70 13.38
C ALA A 284 8.23 -15.04 14.06
N ALA A 285 7.39 -14.03 14.31
CA ALA A 285 6.13 -14.18 15.03
C ALA A 285 5.04 -14.88 14.19
N ASN A 286 4.77 -14.36 12.98
CA ASN A 286 3.61 -14.79 12.19
C ASN A 286 3.90 -15.96 11.25
N VAL A 287 5.16 -16.17 10.88
CA VAL A 287 5.57 -17.22 9.94
C VAL A 287 6.34 -18.34 10.64
N GLY A 288 6.67 -18.17 11.93
CA GLY A 288 7.41 -19.15 12.70
C GLY A 288 8.82 -19.42 12.18
N LYS A 289 9.43 -18.43 11.50
CA LYS A 289 10.81 -18.53 10.99
C LYS A 289 11.84 -18.45 12.14
N MET A 290 13.09 -18.71 11.83
CA MET A 290 14.24 -18.52 12.72
C MET A 290 14.20 -19.36 13.99
N GLY A 291 13.59 -20.55 13.92
CA GLY A 291 13.55 -21.52 15.02
C GLY A 291 12.45 -21.28 16.05
N PHE A 292 11.51 -20.37 15.79
CA PHE A 292 10.33 -20.19 16.63
C PHE A 292 9.14 -21.06 16.19
N SER A 293 9.16 -21.62 15.00
CA SER A 293 8.23 -22.57 14.35
C SER A 293 6.73 -22.44 14.71
N LEU A 294 6.37 -22.83 15.94
CA LEU A 294 5.00 -22.88 16.43
C LEU A 294 4.80 -21.99 17.67
N LEU A 295 5.81 -21.19 18.05
CA LEU A 295 5.67 -20.25 19.15
C LEU A 295 5.14 -18.93 18.59
N ASP A 296 3.94 -18.58 18.99
CA ASP A 296 3.41 -17.24 18.79
C ASP A 296 4.11 -16.26 19.75
N VAL A 297 5.01 -15.48 19.19
CA VAL A 297 5.86 -14.54 19.94
C VAL A 297 5.15 -13.20 20.19
N GLU A 298 4.01 -12.94 19.54
CA GLU A 298 3.30 -11.64 19.61
C GLU A 298 1.84 -11.74 20.08
N SER A 299 1.26 -12.94 20.23
CA SER A 299 -0.20 -13.11 20.22
C SER A 299 -0.96 -12.54 21.40
N ASP A 300 -0.29 -12.10 22.45
CA ASP A 300 -1.05 -11.41 23.49
C ASP A 300 -0.16 -10.49 24.33
N ARG A 301 -0.41 -9.19 24.27
CA ARG A 301 0.16 -8.20 25.19
C ARG A 301 -0.19 -8.49 26.65
N SER A 302 -1.08 -9.46 26.91
CA SER A 302 -1.48 -9.92 28.24
C SER A 302 -0.62 -11.07 28.76
N VAL A 303 0.09 -11.81 27.92
CA VAL A 303 1.00 -12.88 28.33
C VAL A 303 2.43 -12.35 28.33
N CYS A 304 2.96 -12.06 29.50
CA CYS A 304 4.37 -11.71 29.66
C CYS A 304 5.23 -12.88 29.17
N MET A 305 5.94 -12.69 28.05
CA MET A 305 6.98 -13.63 27.63
C MET A 305 8.00 -13.81 28.74
N SER A 306 8.49 -15.03 28.92
CA SER A 306 9.57 -15.26 29.87
C SER A 306 10.81 -14.46 29.47
N GLU A 307 11.56 -13.96 30.45
CA GLU A 307 12.78 -13.19 30.21
C GLU A 307 13.77 -13.95 29.32
N SER A 308 13.89 -15.25 29.46
CA SER A 308 14.72 -16.11 28.62
C SER A 308 14.26 -16.17 27.15
N LEU A 309 12.96 -16.14 26.90
CA LEU A 309 12.41 -16.13 25.54
C LEU A 309 12.62 -14.76 24.87
N ASN A 310 12.47 -13.67 25.63
CA ASN A 310 12.76 -12.33 25.15
C ASN A 310 14.22 -12.17 24.73
N VAL A 311 15.17 -12.58 25.61
CA VAL A 311 16.61 -12.52 25.32
C VAL A 311 16.95 -13.35 24.06
N ARG A 312 16.37 -14.55 23.93
CA ARG A 312 16.57 -15.39 22.75
C ARG A 312 15.99 -14.73 21.49
N SER A 313 14.80 -14.16 21.56
CA SER A 313 14.17 -13.46 20.44
C SER A 313 15.02 -12.26 19.99
N GLU A 314 15.49 -11.45 20.92
CA GLU A 314 16.35 -10.30 20.60
C GLU A 314 17.68 -10.72 19.96
N ALA A 315 18.31 -11.77 20.46
CA ALA A 315 19.55 -12.29 19.88
C ALA A 315 19.35 -12.80 18.44
N VAL A 316 18.23 -13.46 18.16
CA VAL A 316 17.90 -13.94 16.81
C VAL A 316 17.60 -12.76 15.88
N VAL A 317 16.84 -11.77 16.34
CA VAL A 317 16.56 -10.54 15.55
C VAL A 317 17.86 -9.82 15.21
N GLN A 318 18.78 -9.68 16.18
CA GLN A 318 20.09 -9.05 15.98
C GLN A 318 20.92 -9.77 14.90
N ALA A 319 21.04 -11.09 15.02
CA ALA A 319 21.80 -11.91 14.06
C ALA A 319 21.21 -11.81 12.63
N GLU A 320 19.88 -11.82 12.52
CA GLU A 320 19.20 -11.70 11.23
C GLU A 320 19.34 -10.30 10.62
N LEU A 321 19.30 -9.25 11.43
CA LEU A 321 19.60 -7.89 10.97
C LEU A 321 21.01 -7.79 10.38
N GLU A 322 22.00 -8.38 11.05
CA GLU A 322 23.38 -8.41 10.55
C GLU A 322 23.50 -9.18 9.24
N ARG A 323 22.79 -10.31 9.12
CA ARG A 323 22.72 -11.10 7.89
C ARG A 323 22.09 -10.29 6.74
N CYS A 324 20.95 -9.66 6.97
CA CYS A 324 20.27 -8.80 5.99
C CYS A 324 21.15 -7.61 5.56
N TYR A 325 21.85 -7.00 6.50
CA TYR A 325 22.77 -5.90 6.23
C TYR A 325 23.97 -6.32 5.37
N ASN A 326 24.58 -7.45 5.68
CA ASN A 326 25.67 -7.99 4.88
C ASN A 326 25.22 -8.40 3.47
N ARG A 327 23.99 -8.92 3.35
CA ARG A 327 23.37 -9.22 2.06
C ARG A 327 23.11 -7.95 1.24
N ALA A 328 22.62 -6.88 1.87
CA ALA A 328 22.46 -5.58 1.22
C ALA A 328 23.79 -5.09 0.66
N LYS A 329 24.87 -5.13 1.45
CA LYS A 329 26.23 -4.79 0.98
C LYS A 329 26.68 -5.63 -0.22
N SER A 330 26.45 -6.93 -0.19
CA SER A 330 26.78 -7.84 -1.28
C SER A 330 26.03 -7.49 -2.57
N ILE A 331 24.70 -7.21 -2.48
CA ILE A 331 23.90 -6.78 -3.62
C ILE A 331 24.44 -5.49 -4.22
N LEU A 332 24.72 -4.49 -3.39
CA LEU A 332 25.23 -3.19 -3.84
C LEU A 332 26.61 -3.30 -4.47
N SER A 333 27.54 -4.05 -3.88
CA SER A 333 28.89 -4.25 -4.42
C SER A 333 28.88 -4.93 -5.79
N ARG A 334 27.99 -5.93 -5.97
CA ARG A 334 27.85 -6.62 -7.28
C ARG A 334 27.21 -5.75 -8.35
N ASN A 335 26.50 -4.70 -7.95
CA ASN A 335 25.75 -3.79 -8.83
C ASN A 335 26.24 -2.33 -8.69
N GLU A 336 27.54 -2.13 -8.48
CA GLU A 336 28.15 -0.82 -8.23
C GLU A 336 27.84 0.19 -9.36
N LEU A 337 27.96 -0.22 -10.62
CA LEU A 337 27.64 0.65 -11.75
C LEU A 337 26.17 1.08 -11.77
N PHE A 338 25.25 0.19 -11.40
CA PHE A 338 23.84 0.54 -11.30
C PHE A 338 23.59 1.53 -10.17
N LEU A 339 24.20 1.33 -9.00
CA LEU A 339 24.15 2.25 -7.86
C LEU A 339 24.69 3.63 -8.22
N GLU A 340 25.84 3.70 -8.92
CA GLU A 340 26.43 4.97 -9.38
C GLU A 340 25.49 5.71 -10.33
N LYS A 341 24.99 5.04 -11.36
CA LYS A 341 24.11 5.67 -12.38
C LYS A 341 22.78 6.12 -11.81
N ILE A 342 22.19 5.38 -10.88
CA ILE A 342 20.97 5.82 -10.17
C ILE A 342 21.27 7.02 -9.27
N THR A 343 22.41 7.03 -8.56
CA THR A 343 22.81 8.18 -7.73
C THR A 343 23.01 9.44 -8.56
N GLU A 344 23.71 9.35 -9.70
CA GLU A 344 23.88 10.45 -10.65
C GLU A 344 22.52 10.97 -11.16
N ALA A 345 21.64 10.05 -11.57
CA ALA A 345 20.32 10.39 -12.06
C ALA A 345 19.45 11.10 -11.00
N PHE A 346 19.55 10.71 -9.72
CA PHE A 346 18.88 11.43 -8.62
C PHE A 346 19.42 12.85 -8.44
N ILE A 347 20.72 13.05 -8.53
CA ILE A 347 21.33 14.36 -8.40
C ILE A 347 20.87 15.28 -9.54
N GLU A 348 20.81 14.75 -10.77
CA GLU A 348 20.40 15.51 -11.96
C GLU A 348 18.90 15.81 -11.98
N LYS A 349 18.04 14.78 -11.77
CA LYS A 349 16.58 14.87 -12.01
C LYS A 349 15.75 15.00 -10.76
N LYS A 350 16.31 14.74 -9.57
CA LYS A 350 15.62 14.65 -8.28
C LYS A 350 14.54 13.56 -8.21
N THR A 351 13.72 13.40 -9.24
CA THR A 351 12.66 12.38 -9.35
C THR A 351 12.96 11.45 -10.51
N LEU A 352 12.90 10.15 -10.25
CA LEU A 352 13.09 9.08 -11.23
C LEU A 352 11.78 8.33 -11.37
N LEU A 353 11.27 8.25 -12.61
CA LEU A 353 10.09 7.48 -12.97
C LEU A 353 10.48 6.06 -13.37
N TYR A 354 9.52 5.15 -13.41
CA TYR A 354 9.72 3.76 -13.77
C TYR A 354 10.52 3.58 -15.07
N SER A 355 10.17 4.31 -16.12
CA SER A 355 10.88 4.27 -17.41
C SER A 355 12.35 4.68 -17.31
N ASN A 356 12.66 5.68 -16.48
CA ASN A 356 14.04 6.11 -16.24
C ASN A 356 14.83 5.01 -15.53
N ILE A 357 14.24 4.42 -14.49
CA ILE A 357 14.85 3.36 -13.69
C ILE A 357 15.13 2.12 -14.56
N GLN A 358 14.13 1.66 -15.33
CA GLN A 358 14.29 0.49 -16.19
C GLN A 358 15.31 0.69 -17.31
N ARG A 359 15.40 1.91 -17.86
CA ARG A 359 16.43 2.25 -18.86
C ARG A 359 17.84 2.16 -18.25
N ILE A 360 18.05 2.70 -17.07
CA ILE A 360 19.36 2.64 -16.40
C ILE A 360 19.68 1.20 -16.04
N ARG A 361 18.71 0.46 -15.49
CA ARG A 361 18.86 -0.95 -15.12
C ARG A 361 19.27 -1.81 -16.32
N SER A 362 18.57 -1.71 -17.44
CA SER A 362 18.88 -2.49 -18.66
C SER A 362 20.23 -2.16 -19.26
N ALA A 363 20.77 -0.97 -19.01
CA ALA A 363 22.09 -0.56 -19.47
C ALA A 363 23.23 -0.98 -18.54
N THR A 364 22.95 -1.27 -17.26
CA THR A 364 23.98 -1.48 -16.24
C THR A 364 24.00 -2.88 -15.64
N VAL A 365 22.84 -3.54 -15.55
CA VAL A 365 22.71 -4.89 -14.98
C VAL A 365 22.81 -5.92 -16.09
N LYS A 366 23.89 -6.70 -16.09
CA LYS A 366 24.09 -7.81 -17.01
C LYS A 366 23.38 -9.04 -16.45
N ASP A 367 22.45 -9.62 -17.25
CA ASP A 367 21.69 -10.85 -17.00
C ASP A 367 20.98 -10.95 -15.63
N SER A 368 19.76 -10.43 -15.63
CA SER A 368 18.88 -10.41 -14.46
C SER A 368 18.31 -11.78 -14.04
N THR A 369 18.35 -12.77 -14.93
CA THR A 369 17.73 -14.09 -14.70
C THR A 369 18.59 -15.02 -13.84
N GLU A 370 19.90 -15.01 -14.02
CA GLU A 370 20.83 -15.81 -13.20
C GLU A 370 20.95 -15.26 -11.77
N ILE A 371 21.07 -13.92 -11.63
CA ILE A 371 21.22 -13.30 -10.30
C ILE A 371 19.96 -13.44 -9.45
N ALA A 372 18.76 -13.33 -10.04
CA ALA A 372 17.50 -13.51 -9.33
C ALA A 372 17.28 -14.99 -8.97
N GLN A 373 17.63 -15.93 -9.85
CA GLN A 373 17.53 -17.36 -9.59
C GLN A 373 18.59 -17.85 -8.59
N GLU A 374 19.83 -17.39 -8.69
CA GLU A 374 20.85 -17.64 -7.66
C GLU A 374 20.47 -17.05 -6.31
N THR A 375 19.90 -15.84 -6.29
CA THR A 375 19.49 -15.16 -5.05
C THR A 375 18.35 -15.92 -4.40
N VAL A 376 17.35 -16.37 -5.15
CA VAL A 376 16.20 -17.13 -4.62
C VAL A 376 16.60 -18.57 -4.27
N SER A 377 17.46 -19.23 -5.05
CA SER A 377 17.92 -20.59 -4.75
C SER A 377 18.95 -20.64 -3.62
N GLN A 378 19.81 -19.61 -3.48
CA GLN A 378 20.68 -19.47 -2.31
C GLN A 378 19.88 -19.22 -1.03
N TYR A 379 18.77 -18.48 -1.09
CA TYR A 379 17.88 -18.35 0.06
C TYR A 379 17.26 -19.68 0.48
N HIS A 380 16.88 -20.55 -0.45
CA HIS A 380 16.38 -21.89 -0.12
C HIS A 380 17.49 -22.79 0.44
N ASN A 381 18.67 -22.78 -0.16
CA ASN A 381 19.78 -23.62 0.29
C ASN A 381 20.39 -23.14 1.62
N GLU A 382 20.55 -21.83 1.83
CA GLU A 382 21.04 -21.27 3.10
C GLU A 382 20.03 -21.45 4.26
N ASP A 383 18.72 -21.46 3.99
CA ASP A 383 17.70 -21.80 4.99
C ASP A 383 17.73 -23.29 5.35
N GLU A 384 18.03 -24.20 4.39
CA GLU A 384 18.20 -25.63 4.63
C GLU A 384 19.50 -25.93 5.40
N ASP A 385 20.62 -25.30 5.05
CA ASP A 385 21.91 -25.47 5.74
C ASP A 385 21.87 -24.92 7.18
N LEU A 386 21.16 -23.80 7.42
CA LEU A 386 20.95 -23.27 8.75
C LEU A 386 20.02 -24.16 9.60
N ASP A 387 19.03 -24.79 9.01
CA ASP A 387 18.16 -25.73 9.69
C ASP A 387 18.91 -27.03 10.05
N GLU A 388 19.86 -27.50 9.21
CA GLU A 388 20.72 -28.64 9.56
C GLU A 388 21.73 -28.30 10.68
N ALA A 389 22.40 -27.16 10.61
CA ALA A 389 23.30 -26.69 11.66
C ALA A 389 22.60 -26.50 13.01
N ARG A 390 21.33 -26.04 12.98
CA ARG A 390 20.46 -25.92 14.17
C ARG A 390 20.03 -27.26 14.73
N LYS A 391 19.70 -28.24 13.88
CA LYS A 391 19.36 -29.60 14.30
C LYS A 391 20.56 -30.27 14.99
N GLU A 392 21.78 -30.00 14.54
CA GLU A 392 22.99 -30.47 15.22
C GLU A 392 23.25 -29.76 16.57
N SER A 393 23.02 -28.44 16.67
CA SER A 393 23.15 -27.68 17.90
C SER A 393 22.15 -28.09 18.98
N ILE A 394 20.94 -28.54 18.60
CA ILE A 394 19.90 -29.03 19.53
C ILE A 394 20.19 -30.47 19.98
N ARG A 395 20.98 -31.23 19.20
CA ARG A 395 21.39 -32.62 19.55
C ARG A 395 22.62 -32.69 20.43
N ARG A 396 23.33 -31.59 20.62
CA ARG A 396 24.41 -31.44 21.63
C ARG A 396 23.88 -30.71 22.86
#